data_f8f584e9c4e2432a79366f3da214a4fd
#
_entry.id   f8f584e9c4e2432a79366f3da214a4fd
#
_cell.length_a   1.000
_cell.length_b   1.000
_cell.length_c   1.000
_cell.angle_alpha   90.00
_cell.angle_beta   90.00
_cell.angle_gamma   90.00
#
_symmetry.space_group_name_H-M   'P 1'
#
loop_
_entity.id
_entity.type
_entity.pdbx_description
1 polymer ?
#
loop_
_entity_poly.entity_id
_entity_poly.type
_entity_poly.pdbx_seq_one_letter_code
_entity_poly.pdbx_strand_id
1 'polypeptide(L)'
;MLKVPYFATRAARASAVTVLALIALAAVAAVPFTPPFGKWTRLSPDPIVSPRGEGFESAGTFNPSVVKKDGKYVMLYRAQDRNGTLSLGYATSDDGIRFNRRPEPVMVSEAPYEKGGGVEDPRLQKVGNTYYLTYTRYNNVDGVAADKKDAQLCLATSTDLIHWKRQGIIIIPGYGGKWNVKWTKSGAIVPEKINGKYWMYYLADAREKDSQMGVVYSEDLLHWTEALDHPVLSSRSGLFDSQVVEPGPPPVITPGGIFLIYNGADDKLVYSTGWVLFDKKDPTKVLARAQEPVFAPEKEWEKVGQVPNVVFVEGLVRDGKRWLFYYGGADKNVGVATAPVL
;
A
#
# COMPACT_ATOMS: atom_id res chain seq x y z
N MET A 1 -95.38 -4.83 -14.26
CA MET A 1 -95.22 -3.96 -15.41
C MET A 1 -94.68 -2.64 -14.94
N LEU A 2 -93.45 -2.38 -15.07
CA LEU A 2 -92.84 -1.02 -14.91
C LEU A 2 -91.55 -0.99 -15.73
N LYS A 3 -91.55 -0.09 -16.70
CA LYS A 3 -90.45 0.17 -17.65
C LYS A 3 -89.33 0.91 -16.93
N VAL A 4 -88.05 0.50 -17.15
CA VAL A 4 -86.87 1.22 -16.76
C VAL A 4 -86.26 1.87 -17.97
N PRO A 5 -85.93 3.16 -17.93
CA PRO A 5 -85.30 3.84 -19.06
C PRO A 5 -83.82 3.62 -19.15
N TYR A 6 -83.31 3.51 -20.39
CA TYR A 6 -81.91 3.34 -20.79
C TYR A 6 -81.21 4.69 -20.77
N PHE A 7 -80.14 4.85 -19.98
CA PHE A 7 -79.25 6.00 -20.07
C PHE A 7 -77.95 5.63 -20.79
N ALA A 8 -77.77 6.24 -21.94
CA ALA A 8 -76.53 6.16 -22.71
C ALA A 8 -75.45 7.10 -22.11
N THR A 9 -74.39 6.56 -21.63
CA THR A 9 -73.19 7.33 -21.17
C THR A 9 -72.23 7.48 -22.34
N ARG A 10 -71.97 8.73 -22.75
CA ARG A 10 -70.90 9.12 -23.67
C ARG A 10 -69.57 8.93 -23.00
N ALA A 11 -68.73 8.08 -23.55
CA ALA A 11 -67.31 7.96 -23.18
C ALA A 11 -66.51 9.11 -23.78
N ALA A 12 -65.95 9.97 -22.92
CA ALA A 12 -64.96 10.98 -23.32
C ALA A 12 -63.59 10.29 -23.46
N ARG A 13 -63.03 10.30 -24.65
CA ARG A 13 -61.66 9.88 -24.90
C ARG A 13 -60.71 11.00 -24.46
N ALA A 14 -59.97 10.77 -23.34
CA ALA A 14 -58.85 11.61 -22.98
C ALA A 14 -57.61 11.09 -23.70
N SER A 15 -57.07 11.89 -24.61
CA SER A 15 -55.76 11.62 -25.24
C SER A 15 -54.67 12.02 -24.28
N ALA A 16 -53.98 11.03 -23.68
CA ALA A 16 -52.77 11.27 -22.92
C ALA A 16 -51.59 11.48 -23.89
N VAL A 17 -51.10 12.70 -23.97
CA VAL A 17 -49.84 13.02 -24.64
C VAL A 17 -48.71 12.73 -23.68
N THR A 18 -48.02 11.60 -23.87
CA THR A 18 -46.81 11.25 -23.12
C THR A 18 -45.63 12.01 -23.68
N VAL A 19 -45.20 13.07 -23.00
CA VAL A 19 -43.95 13.76 -23.29
C VAL A 19 -42.81 12.95 -22.74
N LEU A 20 -42.11 12.18 -23.57
CA LEU A 20 -40.80 11.56 -23.21
C LEU A 20 -39.75 12.68 -23.18
N ALA A 21 -39.37 13.12 -21.98
CA ALA A 21 -38.19 13.93 -21.77
C ALA A 21 -36.96 12.99 -21.84
N LEU A 22 -36.27 12.99 -23.00
CA LEU A 22 -34.93 12.40 -23.12
C LEU A 22 -33.95 13.26 -22.31
N ILE A 23 -33.61 12.86 -21.11
CA ILE A 23 -32.45 13.38 -20.38
C ILE A 23 -31.22 12.77 -21.04
N ALA A 24 -30.58 13.49 -21.92
CA ALA A 24 -29.24 13.17 -22.42
C ALA A 24 -28.26 13.35 -21.23
N LEU A 25 -27.93 12.31 -20.54
CA LEU A 25 -26.75 12.29 -19.67
C LEU A 25 -25.53 12.45 -20.61
N ALA A 26 -25.01 13.66 -20.72
CA ALA A 26 -23.68 13.87 -21.26
C ALA A 26 -22.69 13.18 -20.31
N ALA A 27 -22.23 12.00 -20.68
CA ALA A 27 -21.08 11.39 -20.06
C ALA A 27 -19.90 12.33 -20.30
N VAL A 28 -19.57 13.14 -19.30
CA VAL A 28 -18.29 13.87 -19.29
C VAL A 28 -17.23 12.77 -19.34
N ALA A 29 -16.62 12.59 -20.50
CA ALA A 29 -15.49 11.69 -20.66
C ALA A 29 -14.43 12.15 -19.65
N ALA A 30 -14.20 11.35 -18.61
CA ALA A 30 -13.16 11.62 -17.65
C ALA A 30 -11.84 11.72 -18.43
N VAL A 31 -11.15 12.86 -18.33
CA VAL A 31 -9.83 13.01 -18.93
C VAL A 31 -8.98 11.87 -18.38
N PRO A 32 -8.39 11.01 -19.25
CA PRO A 32 -7.62 9.88 -18.76
C PRO A 32 -6.46 10.40 -17.91
N PHE A 33 -6.40 10.00 -16.66
CA PHE A 33 -5.31 10.36 -15.77
C PHE A 33 -4.01 9.70 -16.27
N THR A 34 -2.97 10.52 -16.46
CA THR A 34 -1.63 10.02 -16.78
C THR A 34 -0.83 9.96 -15.48
N PRO A 35 -0.31 8.78 -15.09
CA PRO A 35 0.60 8.66 -13.94
C PRO A 35 1.80 9.60 -14.07
N PRO A 36 2.41 10.06 -12.95
CA PRO A 36 3.54 11.01 -13.00
C PRO A 36 4.86 10.37 -13.46
N PHE A 37 4.80 9.19 -14.07
CA PHE A 37 5.96 8.44 -14.58
C PHE A 37 5.63 7.70 -15.88
N GLY A 38 6.63 7.55 -16.73
CA GLY A 38 6.56 6.74 -17.95
C GLY A 38 6.74 5.24 -17.68
N LYS A 39 7.12 4.48 -18.71
CA LYS A 39 7.35 3.04 -18.62
C LYS A 39 8.48 2.71 -17.63
N TRP A 40 8.25 1.72 -16.78
CA TRP A 40 9.23 1.23 -15.83
C TRP A 40 10.25 0.32 -16.49
N THR A 41 11.52 0.49 -16.11
CA THR A 41 12.63 -0.34 -16.57
C THR A 41 13.50 -0.75 -15.39
N ARG A 42 13.85 -2.02 -15.27
CA ARG A 42 14.81 -2.51 -14.27
C ARG A 42 16.17 -1.92 -14.54
N LEU A 43 16.81 -1.36 -13.51
CA LEU A 43 18.16 -0.76 -13.62
C LEU A 43 19.29 -1.78 -13.52
N SER A 44 18.99 -2.97 -12.99
CA SER A 44 19.96 -4.07 -12.90
C SER A 44 19.28 -5.37 -13.33
N PRO A 45 20.01 -6.26 -14.04
CA PRO A 45 19.53 -7.63 -14.30
C PRO A 45 19.50 -8.45 -13.00
N ASP A 46 20.36 -8.14 -12.05
CA ASP A 46 20.54 -8.81 -10.76
C ASP A 46 20.00 -7.98 -9.61
N PRO A 47 19.70 -8.58 -8.46
CA PRO A 47 19.33 -7.86 -7.25
C PRO A 47 20.42 -6.88 -6.81
N ILE A 48 20.02 -5.74 -6.26
CA ILE A 48 20.95 -4.75 -5.68
C ILE A 48 21.29 -5.02 -4.22
N VAL A 49 20.45 -5.77 -3.51
CA VAL A 49 20.71 -6.32 -2.18
C VAL A 49 20.18 -7.74 -2.12
N SER A 50 21.04 -8.68 -1.68
CA SER A 50 20.70 -10.10 -1.52
C SER A 50 21.13 -10.59 -0.14
N PRO A 51 20.57 -11.70 0.37
CA PRO A 51 21.01 -12.33 1.61
C PRO A 51 22.53 -12.57 1.63
N ARG A 52 23.12 -12.42 2.82
CA ARG A 52 24.57 -12.68 3.02
C ARG A 52 24.90 -13.14 4.43
N GLY A 53 26.04 -13.81 4.57
CA GLY A 53 26.62 -14.22 5.85
C GLY A 53 25.73 -15.18 6.64
N GLU A 54 25.92 -15.17 7.95
CA GLU A 54 25.24 -16.04 8.92
C GLU A 54 24.34 -15.26 9.90
N GLY A 55 24.30 -13.93 9.79
CA GLY A 55 23.61 -13.03 10.72
C GLY A 55 22.15 -12.75 10.32
N PHE A 56 21.67 -11.59 10.75
CA PHE A 56 20.27 -11.15 10.66
C PHE A 56 19.70 -11.07 9.23
N GLU A 57 20.54 -11.05 8.20
CA GLU A 57 20.13 -10.98 6.79
C GLU A 57 20.53 -12.22 5.98
N SER A 58 20.70 -13.37 6.66
CA SER A 58 21.23 -14.59 6.04
C SER A 58 20.23 -15.37 5.20
N ALA A 59 18.93 -15.17 5.36
CA ALA A 59 17.89 -15.86 4.61
C ALA A 59 17.13 -14.96 3.64
N GLY A 60 16.93 -13.67 3.99
CA GLY A 60 16.15 -12.74 3.17
C GLY A 60 16.57 -11.28 3.37
N THR A 61 16.51 -10.50 2.28
CA THR A 61 16.60 -9.04 2.27
C THR A 61 15.59 -8.52 1.26
N PHE A 62 14.51 -7.88 1.68
CA PHE A 62 13.42 -7.50 0.78
C PHE A 62 12.61 -6.33 1.35
N ASN A 63 11.56 -5.91 0.66
CA ASN A 63 10.61 -4.87 1.08
C ASN A 63 11.32 -3.59 1.58
N PRO A 64 12.03 -2.88 0.68
CA PRO A 64 12.86 -1.75 1.04
C PRO A 64 12.11 -0.43 1.02
N SER A 65 12.23 0.38 2.05
CA SER A 65 11.90 1.81 1.99
C SER A 65 13.15 2.65 1.81
N VAL A 66 13.08 3.65 0.95
CA VAL A 66 14.24 4.49 0.62
C VAL A 66 13.87 5.97 0.68
N VAL A 67 14.74 6.76 1.33
CA VAL A 67 14.64 8.23 1.38
C VAL A 67 15.98 8.87 1.04
N LYS A 68 15.95 10.14 0.63
CA LYS A 68 17.18 10.94 0.52
C LYS A 68 17.44 11.69 1.83
N LYS A 69 18.70 11.59 2.32
CA LYS A 69 19.19 12.32 3.48
C LYS A 69 20.65 12.76 3.19
N ASP A 70 20.90 14.05 3.35
CA ASP A 70 22.25 14.65 3.19
C ASP A 70 22.96 14.24 1.87
N GLY A 71 22.19 14.27 0.77
CA GLY A 71 22.69 13.91 -0.56
C GLY A 71 22.79 12.41 -0.85
N LYS A 72 22.63 11.54 0.15
CA LYS A 72 22.69 10.09 0.00
C LYS A 72 21.29 9.45 -0.03
N TYR A 73 21.21 8.28 -0.63
CA TYR A 73 20.05 7.38 -0.49
C TYR A 73 20.24 6.55 0.78
N VAL A 74 19.23 6.54 1.63
CA VAL A 74 19.17 5.72 2.84
C VAL A 74 18.06 4.72 2.66
N MET A 75 18.37 3.44 2.78
CA MET A 75 17.45 2.32 2.67
C MET A 75 17.27 1.65 4.04
N LEU A 76 16.04 1.50 4.48
CA LEU A 76 15.67 0.47 5.45
C LEU A 76 15.04 -0.70 4.68
N TYR A 77 15.38 -1.92 5.04
CA TYR A 77 14.86 -3.12 4.38
C TYR A 77 14.53 -4.19 5.40
N ARG A 78 13.50 -4.98 5.10
CA ARG A 78 13.23 -6.20 5.85
C ARG A 78 14.38 -7.17 5.67
N ALA A 79 14.91 -7.64 6.77
CA ALA A 79 15.95 -8.65 6.84
C ALA A 79 15.46 -9.85 7.64
N GLN A 80 15.85 -11.05 7.19
CA GLN A 80 15.46 -12.30 7.85
C GLN A 80 16.69 -13.20 8.03
N ASP A 81 16.84 -13.74 9.22
CA ASP A 81 17.82 -14.78 9.49
C ASP A 81 17.30 -16.19 9.15
N ARG A 82 18.15 -17.21 9.25
CA ARG A 82 17.78 -18.61 8.97
C ARG A 82 16.80 -19.22 9.96
N ASN A 83 16.58 -18.57 11.11
CA ASN A 83 15.59 -18.98 12.11
C ASN A 83 14.22 -18.33 11.85
N GLY A 84 14.11 -17.48 10.82
CA GLY A 84 12.89 -16.76 10.52
C GLY A 84 12.71 -15.48 11.32
N THR A 85 13.71 -15.03 12.11
CA THR A 85 13.64 -13.79 12.87
C THR A 85 13.73 -12.59 11.93
N LEU A 86 12.82 -11.63 12.14
CA LEU A 86 12.71 -10.43 11.31
C LEU A 86 13.29 -9.22 12.01
N SER A 87 14.02 -8.41 11.25
CA SER A 87 14.62 -7.15 11.70
C SER A 87 14.71 -6.16 10.55
N LEU A 88 15.03 -4.88 10.84
CA LEU A 88 15.25 -3.88 9.81
C LEU A 88 16.74 -3.62 9.62
N GLY A 89 17.24 -3.93 8.43
CA GLY A 89 18.57 -3.57 7.98
C GLY A 89 18.63 -2.11 7.53
N TYR A 90 19.87 -1.58 7.46
CA TYR A 90 20.15 -0.21 7.04
C TYR A 90 21.27 -0.21 6.01
N ALA A 91 21.10 0.55 4.94
CA ALA A 91 22.12 0.72 3.93
C ALA A 91 22.14 2.15 3.36
N THR A 92 23.29 2.59 2.86
CA THR A 92 23.44 3.90 2.21
C THR A 92 24.04 3.77 0.82
N SER A 93 23.68 4.70 -0.06
CA SER A 93 24.20 4.75 -1.43
C SER A 93 24.39 6.20 -1.89
N ASP A 94 25.37 6.44 -2.74
CA ASP A 94 25.58 7.72 -3.41
C ASP A 94 24.84 7.78 -4.76
N ASP A 95 24.59 6.63 -5.40
CA ASP A 95 23.98 6.53 -6.75
C ASP A 95 22.56 5.94 -6.76
N GLY A 96 22.08 5.43 -5.59
CA GLY A 96 20.78 4.77 -5.45
C GLY A 96 20.74 3.34 -5.99
N ILE A 97 21.87 2.75 -6.38
CA ILE A 97 21.98 1.41 -6.95
C ILE A 97 22.93 0.54 -6.12
N ARG A 98 24.11 1.05 -5.80
CA ARG A 98 25.11 0.34 -5.01
C ARG A 98 25.02 0.74 -3.55
N PHE A 99 24.56 -0.17 -2.71
CA PHE A 99 24.31 0.08 -1.30
C PHE A 99 25.37 -0.52 -0.39
N ASN A 100 25.93 0.32 0.50
CA ASN A 100 26.79 -0.08 1.59
C ASN A 100 25.95 -0.41 2.82
N ARG A 101 25.89 -1.68 3.19
CA ARG A 101 25.05 -2.18 4.29
C ARG A 101 25.75 -2.07 5.63
N ARG A 102 25.02 -1.61 6.65
CA ARG A 102 25.46 -1.63 8.04
C ARG A 102 25.58 -3.10 8.50
N PRO A 103 26.59 -3.44 9.34
CA PRO A 103 26.75 -4.81 9.83
C PRO A 103 25.65 -5.25 10.81
N GLU A 104 25.04 -4.30 11.53
CA GLU A 104 24.01 -4.53 12.52
C GLU A 104 22.67 -3.94 12.07
N PRO A 105 21.52 -4.57 12.41
CA PRO A 105 20.20 -4.01 12.14
C PRO A 105 20.00 -2.71 12.92
N VAL A 106 19.10 -1.83 12.45
CA VAL A 106 18.73 -0.60 13.14
C VAL A 106 17.45 -0.78 13.96
N MET A 107 16.74 -1.87 13.77
CA MET A 107 15.59 -2.24 14.58
C MET A 107 15.45 -3.76 14.65
N VAL A 108 15.33 -4.26 15.87
CA VAL A 108 15.05 -5.66 16.20
C VAL A 108 13.81 -5.73 17.10
N SER A 109 13.25 -6.91 17.30
CA SER A 109 12.13 -7.11 18.23
C SER A 109 12.60 -6.89 19.67
N GLU A 110 12.22 -5.77 20.28
CA GLU A 110 12.57 -5.41 21.67
C GLU A 110 11.32 -5.18 22.54
N ALA A 111 10.30 -4.52 21.98
CA ALA A 111 9.08 -4.24 22.73
C ALA A 111 8.30 -5.53 23.02
N PRO A 112 7.58 -5.60 24.16
CA PRO A 112 6.81 -6.79 24.51
C PRO A 112 5.81 -7.22 23.42
N TYR A 113 5.22 -6.26 22.71
CA TYR A 113 4.26 -6.53 21.62
C TYR A 113 4.93 -7.00 20.32
N GLU A 114 6.26 -6.92 20.18
CA GLU A 114 7.01 -7.38 19.00
C GLU A 114 7.55 -8.81 19.16
N LYS A 115 7.41 -9.41 20.35
CA LYS A 115 7.95 -10.75 20.61
C LYS A 115 7.27 -11.81 19.75
N GLY A 116 8.08 -12.70 19.20
CA GLY A 116 7.62 -13.92 18.55
C GLY A 116 7.68 -13.94 17.02
N GLY A 117 8.27 -12.96 16.39
CA GLY A 117 8.44 -12.94 14.91
C GLY A 117 9.37 -11.83 14.48
N GLY A 118 9.13 -10.63 14.98
CA GLY A 118 10.00 -9.50 14.73
C GLY A 118 9.31 -8.30 14.10
N VAL A 119 10.09 -7.51 13.40
CA VAL A 119 9.69 -6.24 12.79
C VAL A 119 9.96 -6.31 11.28
N GLU A 120 8.99 -5.88 10.47
CA GLU A 120 9.04 -6.03 9.01
C GLU A 120 8.42 -4.84 8.26
N ASP A 121 8.63 -4.79 6.95
CA ASP A 121 7.95 -3.97 5.96
C ASP A 121 7.96 -2.46 6.31
N PRO A 122 9.16 -1.83 6.33
CA PRO A 122 9.32 -0.44 6.70
C PRO A 122 8.78 0.51 5.64
N ARG A 123 8.03 1.55 6.05
CA ARG A 123 7.69 2.69 5.19
C ARG A 123 8.09 3.98 5.86
N LEU A 124 8.88 4.78 5.17
CA LEU A 124 9.46 6.00 5.69
C LEU A 124 8.77 7.24 5.12
N GLN A 125 8.27 8.10 6.00
CA GLN A 125 7.81 9.43 5.63
C GLN A 125 8.51 10.49 6.46
N LYS A 126 9.12 11.50 5.81
CA LYS A 126 9.68 12.65 6.50
C LYS A 126 8.63 13.76 6.60
N VAL A 127 8.41 14.27 7.82
CA VAL A 127 7.58 15.45 8.06
C VAL A 127 8.37 16.40 8.98
N GLY A 128 8.65 17.60 8.49
CA GLY A 128 9.56 18.51 9.18
C GLY A 128 10.96 17.88 9.34
N ASN A 129 11.48 17.84 10.55
CA ASN A 129 12.79 17.24 10.87
C ASN A 129 12.69 15.80 11.38
N THR A 130 11.48 15.23 11.44
CA THR A 130 11.24 13.88 11.95
C THR A 130 10.95 12.92 10.82
N TYR A 131 11.55 11.74 10.88
CA TYR A 131 11.20 10.58 10.08
C TYR A 131 10.18 9.74 10.86
N TYR A 132 9.07 9.46 10.23
CA TYR A 132 8.03 8.55 10.70
C TYR A 132 8.20 7.23 9.97
N LEU A 133 8.42 6.17 10.73
CA LEU A 133 8.52 4.80 10.25
C LEU A 133 7.26 4.07 10.65
N THR A 134 6.44 3.73 9.69
CA THR A 134 5.44 2.68 9.88
C THR A 134 6.11 1.34 9.60
N TYR A 135 5.87 0.38 10.47
CA TYR A 135 6.40 -0.98 10.34
C TYR A 135 5.37 -1.97 10.88
N THR A 136 5.51 -3.21 10.51
CA THR A 136 4.65 -4.27 10.99
C THR A 136 5.37 -5.05 12.07
N ARG A 137 4.76 -5.19 13.26
CA ARG A 137 5.14 -6.26 14.15
C ARG A 137 4.49 -7.54 13.66
N TYR A 138 5.24 -8.60 13.52
CA TYR A 138 4.76 -9.89 13.03
C TYR A 138 4.97 -10.97 14.07
N ASN A 139 3.90 -11.66 14.44
CA ASN A 139 3.93 -12.79 15.34
C ASN A 139 3.76 -14.09 14.56
N ASN A 140 4.85 -14.78 14.30
CA ASN A 140 4.87 -16.06 13.58
C ASN A 140 5.77 -17.05 14.33
N VAL A 141 5.52 -17.25 15.61
CA VAL A 141 6.29 -18.22 16.41
C VAL A 141 5.96 -19.63 15.94
N ASP A 142 6.98 -20.44 15.71
CA ASP A 142 6.81 -21.86 15.47
C ASP A 142 6.08 -22.52 16.65
N GLY A 143 5.06 -23.32 16.35
CA GLY A 143 4.19 -23.94 17.36
C GLY A 143 3.01 -23.08 17.81
N VAL A 144 2.89 -21.82 17.36
CA VAL A 144 1.65 -21.04 17.50
C VAL A 144 0.67 -21.49 16.41
N ALA A 145 -0.53 -21.83 16.83
CA ALA A 145 -1.60 -22.18 15.89
C ALA A 145 -1.83 -21.06 14.87
N ALA A 146 -2.14 -21.42 13.62
CA ALA A 146 -2.26 -20.45 12.51
C ALA A 146 -3.27 -19.32 12.80
N ASP A 147 -4.30 -19.60 13.60
CA ASP A 147 -5.31 -18.65 14.06
C ASP A 147 -4.79 -17.63 15.09
N LYS A 148 -3.61 -17.88 15.68
CA LYS A 148 -2.95 -16.98 16.63
C LYS A 148 -1.80 -16.18 16.05
N LYS A 149 -1.46 -16.43 14.78
CA LYS A 149 -0.51 -15.59 14.04
C LYS A 149 -1.18 -14.28 13.74
N ASP A 150 -0.54 -13.18 14.09
CA ASP A 150 -1.07 -11.86 13.81
C ASP A 150 0.02 -10.90 13.33
N ALA A 151 -0.41 -9.85 12.66
CA ALA A 151 0.42 -8.75 12.22
C ALA A 151 -0.29 -7.44 12.56
N GLN A 152 0.43 -6.49 13.16
CA GLN A 152 -0.15 -5.20 13.52
C GLN A 152 0.75 -4.05 13.11
N LEU A 153 0.13 -3.01 12.59
CA LEU A 153 0.80 -1.80 12.17
C LEU A 153 1.28 -1.00 13.36
N CYS A 154 2.57 -0.70 13.37
CA CYS A 154 3.27 0.04 14.41
C CYS A 154 3.88 1.32 13.86
N LEU A 155 4.24 2.23 14.75
CA LEU A 155 4.90 3.48 14.43
C LEU A 155 6.17 3.65 15.27
N ALA A 156 7.23 4.16 14.65
CA ALA A 156 8.42 4.68 15.32
C ALA A 156 8.83 6.01 14.70
N THR A 157 9.58 6.81 15.45
CA THR A 157 10.08 8.11 15.01
C THR A 157 11.59 8.21 15.19
N SER A 158 12.26 8.95 14.29
CA SER A 158 13.70 9.20 14.32
C SER A 158 14.04 10.55 13.72
N THR A 159 15.18 11.12 14.08
CA THR A 159 15.78 12.29 13.42
C THR A 159 16.99 11.91 12.56
N ASP A 160 17.53 10.71 12.71
CA ASP A 160 18.77 10.26 12.06
C ASP A 160 18.64 9.00 11.20
N LEU A 161 17.49 8.28 11.28
CA LEU A 161 17.19 7.00 10.60
C LEU A 161 17.95 5.79 11.19
N ILE A 162 18.62 5.96 12.31
CA ILE A 162 19.41 4.92 13.00
C ILE A 162 18.81 4.62 14.37
N HIS A 163 18.52 5.67 15.14
CA HIS A 163 17.95 5.54 16.48
C HIS A 163 16.44 5.79 16.42
N TRP A 164 15.66 4.80 16.83
CA TRP A 164 14.22 4.79 16.68
C TRP A 164 13.51 4.82 18.04
N LYS A 165 12.63 5.80 18.22
CA LYS A 165 11.70 5.84 19.35
C LYS A 165 10.39 5.18 18.93
N ARG A 166 10.07 4.02 19.49
CA ARG A 166 8.81 3.32 19.28
C ARG A 166 7.64 4.10 19.85
N GLN A 167 6.57 4.22 19.08
CA GLN A 167 5.31 4.84 19.49
C GLN A 167 4.23 3.78 19.79
N GLY A 168 4.46 2.52 19.41
CA GLY A 168 3.57 1.39 19.66
C GLY A 168 2.72 1.00 18.46
N ILE A 169 1.71 0.18 18.72
CA ILE A 169 0.70 -0.24 17.75
C ILE A 169 -0.24 0.93 17.50
N ILE A 170 -0.48 1.29 16.25
CA ILE A 170 -1.29 2.47 15.90
C ILE A 170 -2.66 2.12 15.32
N ILE A 171 -2.84 0.89 14.80
CA ILE A 171 -4.12 0.38 14.33
C ILE A 171 -4.31 -1.03 14.87
N ILE A 172 -5.39 -1.23 15.61
CA ILE A 172 -5.71 -2.52 16.22
C ILE A 172 -6.77 -3.22 15.36
N PRO A 173 -6.58 -4.49 14.98
CA PRO A 173 -7.60 -5.28 14.28
C PRO A 173 -8.94 -5.26 15.01
N GLY A 174 -10.02 -5.17 14.25
CA GLY A 174 -11.35 -5.06 14.83
C GLY A 174 -11.70 -3.65 15.33
N TYR A 175 -11.04 -2.63 14.85
CA TYR A 175 -11.26 -1.22 15.18
C TYR A 175 -12.74 -0.85 15.05
N GLY A 176 -13.45 -0.79 16.18
CA GLY A 176 -14.91 -0.69 16.21
C GLY A 176 -15.65 -1.92 15.65
N GLY A 177 -14.96 -3.01 15.29
CA GLY A 177 -15.55 -4.26 14.81
C GLY A 177 -16.22 -4.19 13.44
N LYS A 178 -15.91 -3.16 12.63
CA LYS A 178 -16.68 -2.90 11.41
C LYS A 178 -16.19 -3.69 10.20
N TRP A 179 -14.90 -3.61 9.84
CA TRP A 179 -14.40 -4.30 8.65
C TRP A 179 -12.99 -4.89 8.80
N ASN A 180 -12.05 -4.21 9.45
CA ASN A 180 -10.67 -4.61 9.66
C ASN A 180 -10.55 -5.53 10.89
N VAL A 181 -10.74 -6.82 10.67
CA VAL A 181 -10.97 -7.78 11.77
C VAL A 181 -9.73 -8.58 12.19
N LYS A 182 -8.62 -8.54 11.44
CA LYS A 182 -7.47 -9.38 11.71
C LYS A 182 -6.14 -8.63 11.62
N TRP A 183 -5.50 -8.62 10.47
CA TRP A 183 -4.17 -8.07 10.28
C TRP A 183 -4.25 -6.59 9.88
N THR A 184 -3.26 -5.82 10.34
CA THR A 184 -3.02 -4.47 9.83
C THR A 184 -1.56 -4.31 9.49
N LYS A 185 -1.26 -3.82 8.29
CA LYS A 185 0.09 -3.68 7.74
C LYS A 185 0.22 -2.42 6.88
N SER A 186 1.43 -2.13 6.45
CA SER A 186 1.72 -1.35 5.24
C SER A 186 1.19 0.07 5.25
N GLY A 187 1.45 0.80 6.35
CA GLY A 187 0.99 2.17 6.52
C GLY A 187 1.74 3.16 5.62
N ALA A 188 1.08 3.71 4.62
CA ALA A 188 1.63 4.70 3.68
C ALA A 188 1.12 6.12 4.04
N ILE A 189 1.93 6.88 4.78
CA ILE A 189 1.57 8.23 5.25
C ILE A 189 1.62 9.22 4.09
N VAL A 190 0.56 10.03 3.93
CA VAL A 190 0.50 11.14 2.98
C VAL A 190 1.46 12.25 3.45
N PRO A 191 2.34 12.81 2.57
CA PRO A 191 3.45 13.66 2.98
C PRO A 191 3.05 15.04 3.53
N GLU A 192 1.82 15.48 3.29
CA GLU A 192 1.31 16.79 3.72
C GLU A 192 -0.08 16.70 4.34
N LYS A 193 -0.46 17.71 5.13
CA LYS A 193 -1.82 17.81 5.66
C LYS A 193 -2.83 18.11 4.56
N ILE A 194 -3.96 17.41 4.60
CA ILE A 194 -5.12 17.68 3.76
C ILE A 194 -6.30 18.00 4.67
N ASN A 195 -6.92 19.16 4.50
CA ASN A 195 -7.98 19.67 5.37
C ASN A 195 -7.58 19.69 6.87
N GLY A 196 -6.32 20.09 7.15
CA GLY A 196 -5.79 20.20 8.51
C GLY A 196 -5.36 18.88 9.15
N LYS A 197 -5.56 17.73 8.48
CA LYS A 197 -5.25 16.39 9.00
C LYS A 197 -4.16 15.71 8.17
N TYR A 198 -3.36 14.86 8.80
CA TYR A 198 -2.53 13.87 8.12
C TYR A 198 -3.38 12.65 7.78
N TRP A 199 -3.04 11.97 6.70
CA TRP A 199 -3.75 10.79 6.19
C TRP A 199 -2.78 9.64 5.99
N MET A 200 -3.26 8.43 6.12
CA MET A 200 -2.48 7.23 5.88
C MET A 200 -3.37 6.15 5.28
N TYR A 201 -2.90 5.53 4.20
CA TYR A 201 -3.48 4.32 3.65
C TYR A 201 -2.78 3.12 4.27
N TYR A 202 -3.49 2.06 4.55
CA TYR A 202 -2.94 0.86 5.18
C TYR A 202 -3.65 -0.40 4.69
N LEU A 203 -3.03 -1.57 4.84
CA LEU A 203 -3.68 -2.84 4.59
C LEU A 203 -4.36 -3.35 5.86
N ALA A 204 -5.56 -3.91 5.71
CA ALA A 204 -6.19 -4.73 6.73
C ALA A 204 -6.96 -5.90 6.12
N ASP A 205 -7.04 -6.99 6.88
CA ASP A 205 -7.89 -8.11 6.53
C ASP A 205 -9.33 -7.82 6.95
N ALA A 206 -10.23 -7.76 5.98
CA ALA A 206 -11.66 -7.66 6.19
C ALA A 206 -12.24 -9.01 6.65
N ARG A 207 -11.68 -10.09 6.12
CA ARG A 207 -11.98 -11.48 6.47
C ARG A 207 -10.73 -12.32 6.25
N GLU A 208 -10.79 -13.60 6.57
CA GLU A 208 -9.70 -14.51 6.22
C GLU A 208 -9.44 -14.48 4.71
N LYS A 209 -8.20 -14.19 4.30
CA LYS A 209 -7.73 -14.08 2.91
C LYS A 209 -8.37 -12.96 2.07
N ASP A 210 -8.85 -11.91 2.70
CA ASP A 210 -9.46 -10.77 2.03
C ASP A 210 -8.75 -9.48 2.48
N SER A 211 -7.52 -9.30 1.99
CA SER A 211 -6.65 -8.17 2.33
C SER A 211 -6.98 -6.96 1.48
N GLN A 212 -7.51 -5.92 2.09
CA GLN A 212 -7.99 -4.70 1.45
C GLN A 212 -7.35 -3.44 2.03
N MET A 213 -7.49 -2.32 1.33
CA MET A 213 -6.91 -1.05 1.77
C MET A 213 -7.90 -0.24 2.58
N GLY A 214 -7.47 0.20 3.76
CA GLY A 214 -8.16 1.18 4.61
C GLY A 214 -7.53 2.57 4.51
N VAL A 215 -8.20 3.54 5.13
CA VAL A 215 -7.71 4.90 5.26
C VAL A 215 -8.03 5.46 6.64
N VAL A 216 -7.02 6.06 7.25
CA VAL A 216 -7.09 6.71 8.57
C VAL A 216 -6.57 8.14 8.49
N TYR A 217 -6.97 8.97 9.46
CA TYR A 217 -6.46 10.31 9.63
C TYR A 217 -5.92 10.56 11.04
N SER A 218 -5.07 11.58 11.17
CA SER A 218 -4.45 12.01 12.42
C SER A 218 -4.24 13.51 12.42
N GLU A 219 -4.27 14.14 13.59
CA GLU A 219 -3.91 15.55 13.78
C GLU A 219 -2.43 15.74 14.11
N ASP A 220 -1.79 14.69 14.67
CA ASP A 220 -0.45 14.74 15.27
C ASP A 220 0.54 13.67 14.73
N LEU A 221 0.12 12.81 13.79
CA LEU A 221 0.87 11.65 13.26
C LEU A 221 1.12 10.52 14.28
N LEU A 222 0.60 10.62 15.48
CA LEU A 222 0.77 9.61 16.53
C LEU A 222 -0.52 8.84 16.81
N HIS A 223 -1.65 9.55 16.82
CA HIS A 223 -2.98 8.99 17.09
C HIS A 223 -3.80 8.97 15.82
N TRP A 224 -4.24 7.77 15.41
CA TRP A 224 -4.91 7.54 14.14
C TRP A 224 -6.37 7.10 14.35
N THR A 225 -7.25 7.62 13.50
CA THR A 225 -8.69 7.36 13.54
C THR A 225 -9.15 6.86 12.18
N GLU A 226 -9.97 5.80 12.15
CA GLU A 226 -10.62 5.32 10.94
C GLU A 226 -11.47 6.40 10.29
N ALA A 227 -11.29 6.60 8.99
CA ALA A 227 -12.06 7.55 8.22
C ALA A 227 -13.36 6.94 7.67
N LEU A 228 -13.37 5.62 7.43
CA LEU A 228 -14.49 4.87 6.86
C LEU A 228 -14.78 3.62 7.69
N ASP A 229 -15.99 3.08 7.55
CA ASP A 229 -16.41 1.79 8.11
C ASP A 229 -16.34 0.63 7.11
N HIS A 230 -15.64 0.84 6.01
CA HIS A 230 -15.39 -0.10 4.92
C HIS A 230 -14.04 0.21 4.26
N PRO A 231 -13.47 -0.69 3.45
CA PRO A 231 -12.24 -0.44 2.71
C PRO A 231 -12.38 0.76 1.77
N VAL A 232 -11.35 1.61 1.70
CA VAL A 232 -11.29 2.69 0.70
C VAL A 232 -10.96 2.15 -0.68
N LEU A 233 -10.28 1.01 -0.77
CA LEU A 233 -9.96 0.33 -2.02
C LEU A 233 -10.06 -1.19 -1.83
N SER A 234 -11.06 -1.79 -2.46
CA SER A 234 -11.31 -3.23 -2.39
C SER A 234 -10.61 -4.01 -3.50
N SER A 235 -10.41 -5.31 -3.27
CA SER A 235 -10.01 -6.28 -4.28
C SER A 235 -10.99 -6.32 -5.45
N ARG A 236 -10.52 -6.75 -6.63
CA ARG A 236 -11.34 -6.81 -7.85
C ARG A 236 -11.24 -8.18 -8.50
N SER A 237 -12.34 -8.92 -8.50
CA SER A 237 -12.39 -10.26 -9.08
C SER A 237 -11.88 -10.30 -10.53
N GLY A 238 -11.01 -11.26 -10.83
CA GLY A 238 -10.46 -11.49 -12.16
C GLY A 238 -9.37 -10.52 -12.62
N LEU A 239 -8.91 -9.61 -11.75
CA LEU A 239 -7.81 -8.70 -12.01
C LEU A 239 -6.58 -9.05 -11.17
N PHE A 240 -5.45 -8.36 -11.44
CA PHE A 240 -4.17 -8.59 -10.77
C PHE A 240 -4.19 -8.33 -9.25
N ASP A 241 -5.26 -7.74 -8.76
CA ASP A 241 -5.48 -7.35 -7.36
C ASP A 241 -6.74 -8.00 -6.78
N SER A 242 -7.02 -9.24 -7.19
CA SER A 242 -8.24 -9.95 -6.79
C SER A 242 -8.18 -10.54 -5.38
N GLN A 243 -7.00 -10.70 -4.79
CA GLN A 243 -6.82 -11.26 -3.44
C GLN A 243 -6.22 -10.26 -2.46
N VAL A 244 -5.31 -9.40 -2.90
CA VAL A 244 -4.60 -8.45 -2.07
C VAL A 244 -4.61 -7.06 -2.71
N VAL A 245 -4.84 -6.04 -1.89
CA VAL A 245 -4.71 -4.62 -2.24
C VAL A 245 -3.93 -3.92 -1.13
N GLU A 246 -2.63 -3.77 -1.32
CA GLU A 246 -1.70 -3.35 -0.28
C GLU A 246 -0.94 -2.08 -0.66
N PRO A 247 -0.95 -1.01 0.17
CA PRO A 247 -0.17 0.18 -0.11
C PRO A 247 1.31 -0.13 -0.33
N GLY A 248 1.90 0.50 -1.31
CA GLY A 248 3.33 0.49 -1.57
C GLY A 248 4.06 1.58 -0.77
N PRO A 249 4.88 2.42 -1.44
CA PRO A 249 5.56 3.54 -0.79
C PRO A 249 4.57 4.64 -0.38
N PRO A 250 4.99 5.59 0.49
CA PRO A 250 4.22 6.80 0.76
C PRO A 250 3.74 7.49 -0.52
N PRO A 251 2.50 8.03 -0.54
CA PRO A 251 1.92 8.64 -1.72
C PRO A 251 2.68 9.87 -2.20
N VAL A 252 2.48 10.22 -3.46
CA VAL A 252 2.96 11.46 -4.06
C VAL A 252 1.77 12.38 -4.32
N ILE A 253 1.88 13.65 -3.90
CA ILE A 253 0.88 14.67 -4.23
C ILE A 253 1.15 15.18 -5.65
N THR A 254 0.14 15.07 -6.49
CA THR A 254 0.16 15.53 -7.87
C THR A 254 -0.90 16.61 -8.10
N PRO A 255 -0.83 17.35 -9.22
CA PRO A 255 -1.94 18.24 -9.59
C PRO A 255 -3.29 17.52 -9.72
N GLY A 256 -3.27 16.24 -10.11
CA GLY A 256 -4.48 15.41 -10.27
C GLY A 256 -5.05 14.83 -8.96
N GLY A 257 -4.28 14.82 -7.88
CA GLY A 257 -4.70 14.22 -6.61
C GLY A 257 -3.57 13.55 -5.83
N ILE A 258 -3.95 12.70 -4.88
CA ILE A 258 -3.05 11.86 -4.10
C ILE A 258 -2.77 10.60 -4.90
N PHE A 259 -1.57 10.48 -5.43
CA PHE A 259 -1.16 9.35 -6.24
C PHE A 259 -0.47 8.30 -5.38
N LEU A 260 -1.01 7.11 -5.29
CA LEU A 260 -0.47 5.99 -4.52
C LEU A 260 -0.14 4.81 -5.43
N ILE A 261 1.09 4.33 -5.34
CA ILE A 261 1.49 3.02 -5.88
C ILE A 261 1.04 1.97 -4.87
N TYR A 262 0.41 0.89 -5.33
CA TYR A 262 0.02 -0.24 -4.49
C TYR A 262 0.42 -1.56 -5.12
N ASN A 263 0.54 -2.58 -4.31
CA ASN A 263 0.81 -3.96 -4.73
C ASN A 263 -0.48 -4.76 -4.64
N GLY A 264 -0.78 -5.48 -5.70
CA GLY A 264 -1.92 -6.38 -5.78
C GLY A 264 -1.44 -7.82 -5.94
N ALA A 265 -2.23 -8.79 -5.46
CA ALA A 265 -2.04 -10.20 -5.79
C ALA A 265 -3.31 -10.76 -6.43
N ASP A 266 -3.13 -11.58 -7.46
CA ASP A 266 -4.20 -12.33 -8.10
C ASP A 266 -4.53 -13.64 -7.36
N ASP A 267 -5.47 -14.42 -7.90
CA ASP A 267 -5.89 -15.72 -7.35
C ASP A 267 -4.80 -16.80 -7.37
N LYS A 268 -3.70 -16.58 -8.09
CA LYS A 268 -2.50 -17.44 -8.08
C LYS A 268 -1.42 -16.90 -7.14
N LEU A 269 -1.73 -15.82 -6.40
CA LEU A 269 -0.79 -15.07 -5.55
C LEU A 269 0.43 -14.54 -6.33
N VAL A 270 0.24 -14.16 -7.59
CA VAL A 270 1.24 -13.39 -8.33
C VAL A 270 1.13 -11.93 -7.90
N TYR A 271 2.14 -11.44 -7.20
CA TYR A 271 2.20 -10.06 -6.74
C TYR A 271 2.73 -9.13 -7.83
N SER A 272 1.93 -8.13 -8.17
CA SER A 272 2.24 -7.13 -9.19
C SER A 272 1.88 -5.74 -8.69
N THR A 273 2.48 -4.72 -9.28
CA THR A 273 2.29 -3.33 -8.84
C THR A 273 1.32 -2.58 -9.74
N GLY A 274 0.38 -1.89 -9.13
CA GLY A 274 -0.53 -0.95 -9.77
C GLY A 274 -0.46 0.43 -9.14
N TRP A 275 -1.41 1.29 -9.50
CA TRP A 275 -1.55 2.62 -8.92
C TRP A 275 -3.02 2.99 -8.74
N VAL A 276 -3.27 3.90 -7.80
CA VAL A 276 -4.57 4.53 -7.56
C VAL A 276 -4.39 6.03 -7.36
N LEU A 277 -5.35 6.80 -7.82
CA LEU A 277 -5.45 8.25 -7.60
C LEU A 277 -6.64 8.54 -6.72
N PHE A 278 -6.39 9.18 -5.58
CA PHE A 278 -7.44 9.70 -4.71
C PHE A 278 -7.60 11.21 -4.87
N ASP A 279 -8.77 11.72 -4.54
CA ASP A 279 -9.07 13.16 -4.58
C ASP A 279 -8.25 13.90 -3.49
N LYS A 280 -7.59 15.00 -3.90
CA LYS A 280 -6.81 15.82 -2.97
C LYS A 280 -7.69 16.54 -1.92
N LYS A 281 -8.97 16.75 -2.20
CA LYS A 281 -9.90 17.39 -1.25
C LYS A 281 -10.61 16.37 -0.36
N ASP A 282 -10.72 15.14 -0.83
CA ASP A 282 -11.33 14.03 -0.12
C ASP A 282 -10.48 12.76 -0.29
N PRO A 283 -9.52 12.50 0.62
CA PRO A 283 -8.64 11.33 0.54
C PRO A 283 -9.35 9.97 0.60
N THR A 284 -10.65 9.94 0.86
CA THR A 284 -11.46 8.72 0.83
C THR A 284 -12.04 8.41 -0.55
N LYS A 285 -11.96 9.38 -1.50
CA LYS A 285 -12.58 9.26 -2.81
C LYS A 285 -11.57 8.82 -3.87
N VAL A 286 -11.81 7.66 -4.48
CA VAL A 286 -11.05 7.17 -5.63
C VAL A 286 -11.47 7.91 -6.89
N LEU A 287 -10.51 8.48 -7.62
CA LEU A 287 -10.71 9.15 -8.92
C LEU A 287 -10.36 8.24 -10.09
N ALA A 288 -9.28 7.47 -9.97
CA ALA A 288 -8.81 6.54 -10.99
C ALA A 288 -8.00 5.40 -10.37
N ARG A 289 -7.92 4.25 -11.06
CA ARG A 289 -7.18 3.07 -10.63
C ARG A 289 -6.67 2.30 -11.84
N ALA A 290 -5.45 1.80 -11.79
CA ALA A 290 -4.88 0.96 -12.85
C ALA A 290 -5.75 -0.28 -13.09
N GLN A 291 -6.03 -0.60 -14.35
CA GLN A 291 -6.74 -1.82 -14.75
C GLN A 291 -5.76 -2.98 -14.89
N GLU A 292 -4.57 -2.69 -15.41
CA GLU A 292 -3.48 -3.64 -15.59
C GLU A 292 -2.30 -3.27 -14.69
N PRO A 293 -1.46 -4.22 -14.29
CA PRO A 293 -0.26 -3.93 -13.52
C PRO A 293 0.73 -3.12 -14.38
N VAL A 294 1.39 -2.15 -13.76
CA VAL A 294 2.48 -1.39 -14.39
C VAL A 294 3.83 -2.06 -14.24
N PHE A 295 3.94 -3.01 -13.30
CA PHE A 295 5.16 -3.75 -13.01
C PHE A 295 4.82 -5.14 -12.46
N ALA A 296 5.38 -6.20 -13.04
CA ALA A 296 5.10 -7.59 -12.72
C ALA A 296 6.39 -8.43 -12.70
N PRO A 297 6.41 -9.62 -12.04
CA PRO A 297 7.58 -10.50 -12.00
C PRO A 297 8.05 -10.92 -13.39
N GLU A 298 9.31 -10.67 -13.69
CA GLU A 298 9.93 -11.01 -14.99
C GLU A 298 11.22 -11.81 -14.82
N LYS A 299 12.09 -11.38 -13.89
CA LYS A 299 13.39 -12.01 -13.65
C LYS A 299 13.25 -13.30 -12.84
N GLU A 300 14.19 -14.22 -13.00
CA GLU A 300 14.16 -15.49 -12.27
C GLU A 300 14.17 -15.26 -10.73
N TRP A 301 14.95 -14.32 -10.24
CA TRP A 301 15.01 -14.01 -8.82
C TRP A 301 13.77 -13.26 -8.27
N GLU A 302 12.85 -12.83 -9.15
CA GLU A 302 11.52 -12.32 -8.78
C GLU A 302 10.47 -13.44 -8.75
N LYS A 303 10.79 -14.59 -9.35
CA LYS A 303 9.92 -15.76 -9.46
C LYS A 303 10.27 -16.88 -8.49
N VAL A 304 11.53 -16.93 -8.04
CA VAL A 304 12.05 -18.00 -7.17
C VAL A 304 12.63 -17.42 -5.88
N GLY A 305 11.98 -17.73 -4.76
CA GLY A 305 12.37 -17.28 -3.43
C GLY A 305 11.48 -17.88 -2.34
N GLN A 306 11.29 -17.18 -1.23
CA GLN A 306 10.44 -17.63 -0.12
C GLN A 306 8.96 -17.60 -0.52
N VAL A 307 8.54 -16.54 -1.22
CA VAL A 307 7.24 -16.45 -1.88
C VAL A 307 7.49 -16.27 -3.38
N PRO A 308 7.06 -17.21 -4.22
CA PRO A 308 7.32 -17.14 -5.65
C PRO A 308 6.47 -16.08 -6.36
N ASN A 309 6.98 -15.56 -7.48
CA ASN A 309 6.27 -14.60 -8.34
C ASN A 309 5.88 -13.30 -7.62
N VAL A 310 6.84 -12.65 -6.97
CA VAL A 310 6.61 -11.39 -6.26
C VAL A 310 7.48 -10.27 -6.82
N VAL A 311 6.87 -9.14 -7.13
CA VAL A 311 7.45 -7.80 -7.10
C VAL A 311 6.62 -6.95 -6.15
N PHE A 312 7.27 -6.41 -5.11
CA PHE A 312 6.60 -5.67 -4.05
C PHE A 312 7.28 -4.32 -3.83
N VAL A 313 6.71 -3.25 -4.39
CA VAL A 313 7.30 -1.91 -4.37
C VAL A 313 6.95 -1.21 -3.06
N GLU A 314 7.98 -0.82 -2.29
CA GLU A 314 7.84 -0.06 -1.03
C GLU A 314 8.69 1.21 -0.97
N GLY A 315 9.67 1.35 -1.86
CA GLY A 315 10.53 2.54 -1.93
C GLY A 315 10.28 3.34 -3.19
N LEU A 316 10.14 4.67 -3.05
CA LEU A 316 9.96 5.60 -4.16
C LEU A 316 10.78 6.85 -3.92
N VAL A 317 11.68 7.18 -4.85
CA VAL A 317 12.52 8.37 -4.77
C VAL A 317 12.50 9.12 -6.09
N ARG A 318 12.19 10.41 -6.05
CA ARG A 318 12.39 11.29 -7.21
C ARG A 318 13.87 11.70 -7.27
N ASP A 319 14.51 11.39 -8.39
CA ASP A 319 15.91 11.67 -8.66
C ASP A 319 16.07 12.49 -9.94
N GLY A 320 15.96 13.81 -9.80
CA GLY A 320 15.97 14.73 -10.93
C GLY A 320 14.80 14.48 -11.90
N LYS A 321 15.14 14.01 -13.11
CA LYS A 321 14.17 13.74 -14.20
C LYS A 321 13.67 12.29 -14.21
N ARG A 322 14.03 11.47 -13.21
CA ARG A 322 13.60 10.08 -13.11
C ARG A 322 13.02 9.77 -11.74
N TRP A 323 12.20 8.72 -11.69
CA TRP A 323 11.79 8.03 -10.49
C TRP A 323 12.65 6.78 -10.31
N LEU A 324 12.99 6.46 -9.07
CA LEU A 324 13.57 5.19 -8.65
C LEU A 324 12.54 4.46 -7.80
N PHE A 325 12.26 3.22 -8.15
CA PHE A 325 11.33 2.32 -7.49
C PHE A 325 12.10 1.15 -6.90
N TYR A 326 12.09 1.03 -5.60
CA TYR A 326 12.76 -0.06 -4.89
C TYR A 326 11.73 -1.10 -4.47
N TYR A 327 12.03 -2.36 -4.71
CA TYR A 327 11.09 -3.45 -4.52
C TYR A 327 11.71 -4.72 -3.98
N GLY A 328 10.89 -5.52 -3.26
CA GLY A 328 11.18 -6.89 -2.91
C GLY A 328 10.90 -7.82 -4.09
N GLY A 329 11.79 -8.77 -4.33
CA GLY A 329 11.62 -9.84 -5.31
C GLY A 329 11.57 -11.20 -4.65
N ALA A 330 10.48 -11.95 -4.88
CA ALA A 330 10.23 -13.30 -4.36
C ALA A 330 10.49 -13.46 -2.86
N ASP A 331 10.25 -12.39 -2.06
CA ASP A 331 10.52 -12.31 -0.61
C ASP A 331 11.94 -12.72 -0.23
N LYS A 332 12.91 -12.37 -1.05
CA LYS A 332 14.30 -12.78 -0.85
C LYS A 332 15.32 -11.69 -1.17
N ASN A 333 15.05 -10.87 -2.18
CA ASN A 333 16.03 -9.93 -2.72
C ASN A 333 15.44 -8.52 -2.87
N VAL A 334 16.29 -7.51 -2.93
CA VAL A 334 15.91 -6.15 -3.30
C VAL A 334 16.32 -5.85 -4.75
N GLY A 335 15.39 -5.30 -5.51
CA GLY A 335 15.62 -4.76 -6.84
C GLY A 335 15.41 -3.26 -6.93
N VAL A 336 15.81 -2.66 -8.04
CA VAL A 336 15.53 -1.27 -8.39
C VAL A 336 15.09 -1.13 -9.85
N ALA A 337 14.01 -0.40 -10.06
CA ALA A 337 13.54 0.00 -11.38
C ALA A 337 13.52 1.53 -11.49
N THR A 338 13.43 2.04 -12.70
CA THR A 338 13.34 3.48 -12.99
C THR A 338 12.26 3.77 -14.02
N ALA A 339 11.74 5.00 -13.96
CA ALA A 339 10.92 5.57 -15.02
C ALA A 339 11.20 7.07 -15.16
N PRO A 340 11.02 7.67 -16.36
CA PRO A 340 11.09 9.11 -16.51
C PRO A 340 9.95 9.79 -15.75
N VAL A 341 10.20 10.99 -15.24
CA VAL A 341 9.16 11.90 -14.73
C VAL A 341 8.40 12.47 -15.93
N LEU A 342 7.07 12.37 -15.92
CA LEU A 342 6.17 12.97 -16.90
C LEU A 342 5.62 14.31 -16.44
#